data_c12c1eac29048f9026aeacad6f32344d
#
_entry.id   c12c1eac29048f9026aeacad6f32344d
#
_cell.length_a   1.000
_cell.length_b   1.000
_cell.length_c   1.000
_cell.angle_alpha   90.00
_cell.angle_beta   90.00
_cell.angle_gamma   90.00
#
_symmetry.space_group_name_H-M   'P 1'
#
loop_
_entity.id
_entity.type
_entity.pdbx_description
1 polymer ?
#
loop_
_entity_poly.entity_id
_entity_poly.type
_entity_poly.pdbx_seq_one_letter_code
_entity_poly.pdbx_strand_id
1 'polypeptide(L)'
;MPVHRPLIVSIAILPIVLAGCALFEQRPPSVVAAAQPGITSEGGQLQIPLGSGVYFCELGRSVLVRRNEKNTRMIELDWQGKRRTLLRYDSSSGLPRYEDRQNGLLWIDLPWKSVLMNARTGQPLANECKLS
;
A
#
# COMPACT_ATOMS: atom_id res chain seq x y z
N MET A 1 51.35 -37.44 -60.84
CA MET A 1 50.19 -36.59 -61.11
C MET A 1 49.09 -36.92 -60.14
N PRO A 2 48.86 -36.08 -59.11
CA PRO A 2 47.81 -36.36 -58.15
C PRO A 2 46.47 -35.91 -58.68
N VAL A 3 45.52 -36.83 -58.71
CA VAL A 3 44.12 -36.62 -59.05
C VAL A 3 43.41 -35.98 -57.88
N HIS A 4 42.99 -34.72 -58.03
CA HIS A 4 42.13 -34.05 -57.04
C HIS A 4 40.69 -34.52 -57.19
N ARG A 5 40.19 -35.24 -56.22
CA ARG A 5 38.75 -35.53 -56.01
C ARG A 5 38.07 -34.37 -55.40
N PRO A 6 37.02 -33.82 -55.96
CA PRO A 6 36.21 -32.79 -55.20
C PRO A 6 35.31 -33.49 -54.20
N LEU A 7 35.41 -33.07 -52.96
CA LEU A 7 34.49 -33.41 -51.87
C LEU A 7 33.17 -32.64 -52.10
N ILE A 8 32.12 -33.37 -52.41
CA ILE A 8 30.76 -32.82 -52.44
C ILE A 8 30.27 -32.72 -51.05
N VAL A 9 30.24 -31.48 -50.50
CA VAL A 9 29.62 -31.18 -49.23
C VAL A 9 28.11 -31.06 -49.44
N SER A 10 27.39 -32.11 -49.07
CA SER A 10 25.93 -32.08 -49.00
C SER A 10 25.49 -31.19 -47.83
N ILE A 11 25.03 -30.01 -48.15
CA ILE A 11 24.37 -29.13 -47.13
C ILE A 11 22.95 -29.64 -46.96
N ALA A 12 22.73 -30.34 -45.85
CA ALA A 12 21.38 -30.69 -45.38
C ALA A 12 20.71 -29.44 -44.86
N ILE A 13 19.75 -28.92 -45.58
CA ILE A 13 18.88 -27.82 -45.13
C ILE A 13 17.86 -28.41 -44.16
N LEU A 14 18.05 -28.14 -42.88
CA LEU A 14 17.12 -28.48 -41.81
C LEU A 14 15.99 -27.44 -41.80
N PRO A 15 14.72 -27.80 -41.96
CA PRO A 15 13.64 -26.83 -41.83
C PRO A 15 13.47 -26.48 -40.33
N ILE A 16 13.72 -25.20 -39.99
CA ILE A 16 13.42 -24.64 -38.70
C ILE A 16 11.90 -24.50 -38.61
N VAL A 17 11.27 -25.43 -37.91
CA VAL A 17 9.88 -25.30 -37.48
C VAL A 17 9.86 -24.20 -36.45
N LEU A 18 9.41 -23.02 -36.83
CA LEU A 18 9.04 -21.94 -35.87
C LEU A 18 7.82 -22.39 -35.09
N ALA A 19 8.06 -23.07 -33.98
CA ALA A 19 7.04 -23.25 -32.98
C ALA A 19 6.69 -21.86 -32.41
N GLY A 20 5.55 -21.34 -32.83
CA GLY A 20 4.99 -20.13 -32.26
C GLY A 20 4.83 -20.29 -30.77
N CYS A 21 5.64 -19.60 -29.98
CA CYS A 21 5.32 -19.36 -28.58
C CYS A 21 4.02 -18.57 -28.57
N ALA A 22 2.91 -19.26 -28.34
CA ALA A 22 1.72 -18.63 -27.83
C ALA A 22 2.14 -17.99 -26.52
N LEU A 23 2.31 -16.68 -26.54
CA LEU A 23 2.37 -15.88 -25.33
C LEU A 23 1.05 -16.12 -24.60
N PHE A 24 1.06 -17.08 -23.69
CA PHE A 24 0.07 -17.14 -22.64
C PHE A 24 0.24 -15.84 -21.87
N GLU A 25 -0.53 -14.87 -22.27
CA GLU A 25 -0.80 -13.68 -21.47
C GLU A 25 -1.45 -14.20 -20.19
N GLN A 26 -0.59 -14.57 -19.24
CA GLN A 26 -1.02 -14.83 -17.89
C GLN A 26 -1.48 -13.48 -17.34
N ARG A 27 -2.76 -13.20 -17.62
CA ARG A 27 -3.50 -12.21 -16.86
C ARG A 27 -3.24 -12.57 -15.40
N PRO A 28 -2.56 -11.70 -14.63
CA PRO A 28 -2.38 -11.99 -13.21
C PRO A 28 -3.78 -12.28 -12.66
N PRO A 29 -3.94 -13.33 -11.85
CA PRO A 29 -5.23 -13.56 -11.22
C PRO A 29 -5.56 -12.25 -10.53
N SER A 30 -6.68 -11.65 -10.93
CA SER A 30 -7.27 -10.55 -10.17
C SER A 30 -7.43 -11.14 -8.78
N VAL A 31 -6.52 -10.77 -7.88
CA VAL A 31 -6.70 -11.04 -6.46
C VAL A 31 -7.95 -10.24 -6.15
N VAL A 32 -9.09 -10.91 -6.21
CA VAL A 32 -10.31 -10.42 -5.59
C VAL A 32 -9.91 -10.38 -4.13
N ALA A 33 -9.38 -9.23 -3.72
CA ALA A 33 -9.16 -8.95 -2.31
C ALA A 33 -10.53 -9.23 -1.69
N ALA A 34 -10.58 -10.27 -0.87
CA ALA A 34 -11.79 -10.62 -0.13
C ALA A 34 -12.21 -9.32 0.53
N ALA A 35 -13.34 -8.76 0.07
CA ALA A 35 -13.83 -7.49 0.56
C ALA A 35 -14.01 -7.64 2.05
N GLN A 36 -13.12 -7.02 2.82
CA GLN A 36 -13.29 -6.97 4.26
C GLN A 36 -14.57 -6.16 4.50
N PRO A 37 -15.51 -6.68 5.29
CA PRO A 37 -16.77 -6.02 5.53
C PRO A 37 -16.52 -4.59 5.99
N GLY A 38 -17.04 -3.61 5.26
CA GLY A 38 -16.99 -2.20 5.62
C GLY A 38 -15.87 -1.37 4.98
N ILE A 39 -14.97 -1.95 4.18
CA ILE A 39 -13.98 -1.16 3.44
C ILE A 39 -14.52 -0.88 2.04
N THR A 40 -14.66 0.40 1.70
CA THR A 40 -15.07 0.88 0.37
C THR A 40 -13.97 1.77 -0.21
N SER A 41 -14.03 2.03 -1.51
CA SER A 41 -13.09 2.95 -2.17
C SER A 41 -13.89 4.02 -2.93
N GLU A 42 -13.54 5.27 -2.72
CA GLU A 42 -14.11 6.40 -3.42
C GLU A 42 -12.98 7.28 -3.93
N GLY A 43 -12.96 7.55 -5.24
CA GLY A 43 -11.90 8.35 -5.86
C GLY A 43 -10.48 7.82 -5.62
N GLY A 44 -10.32 6.48 -5.51
CA GLY A 44 -9.04 5.85 -5.18
C GLY A 44 -8.64 5.95 -3.71
N GLN A 45 -9.50 6.53 -2.84
CA GLN A 45 -9.26 6.63 -1.40
C GLN A 45 -10.11 5.61 -0.65
N LEU A 46 -9.48 4.81 0.20
CA LEU A 46 -10.16 3.80 1.01
C LEU A 46 -11.00 4.47 2.10
N GLN A 47 -12.20 3.97 2.27
CA GLN A 47 -13.07 4.28 3.40
C GLN A 47 -13.01 3.08 4.36
N ILE A 48 -12.25 3.22 5.42
CA ILE A 48 -12.11 2.21 6.47
C ILE A 48 -13.01 2.62 7.63
N PRO A 49 -13.88 1.73 8.17
CA PRO A 49 -14.62 2.04 9.36
C PRO A 49 -13.66 2.16 10.55
N LEU A 50 -13.50 3.39 11.01
CA LEU A 50 -12.51 3.76 12.00
C LEU A 50 -13.21 4.26 13.26
N GLY A 51 -12.87 3.69 14.40
CA GLY A 51 -13.41 4.06 15.70
C GLY A 51 -12.75 5.29 16.32
N SER A 52 -13.52 5.99 17.17
CA SER A 52 -12.97 6.92 18.15
C SER A 52 -12.64 6.17 19.44
N GLY A 53 -11.55 6.52 20.10
CA GLY A 53 -11.17 5.90 21.36
C GLY A 53 -9.67 5.91 21.60
N VAL A 54 -9.24 5.16 22.60
CA VAL A 54 -7.83 4.99 22.91
C VAL A 54 -7.24 3.87 22.06
N TYR A 55 -6.23 4.22 21.31
CA TYR A 55 -5.42 3.27 20.56
C TYR A 55 -4.19 2.90 21.38
N PHE A 56 -4.05 1.63 21.70
CA PHE A 56 -2.86 1.11 22.38
C PHE A 56 -1.83 0.71 21.33
N CYS A 57 -0.63 1.21 21.53
CA CYS A 57 0.48 1.05 20.58
C CYS A 57 1.60 0.22 21.23
N GLU A 58 2.59 -0.16 20.44
CA GLU A 58 3.79 -0.82 20.96
C GLU A 58 4.53 0.04 21.98
N LEU A 59 5.37 -0.58 22.80
CA LEU A 59 6.17 0.05 23.87
C LEU A 59 5.31 0.80 24.92
N GLY A 60 4.08 0.33 25.16
CA GLY A 60 3.19 0.93 26.16
C GLY A 60 2.69 2.33 25.83
N ARG A 61 2.82 2.76 24.59
CA ARG A 61 2.33 4.07 24.13
C ARG A 61 0.82 4.01 23.87
N SER A 62 0.17 5.15 23.98
CA SER A 62 -1.24 5.28 23.63
C SER A 62 -1.52 6.60 22.94
N VAL A 63 -2.52 6.59 22.07
CA VAL A 63 -3.01 7.74 21.32
C VAL A 63 -4.53 7.77 21.45
N LEU A 64 -5.09 8.88 21.92
CA LEU A 64 -6.54 9.05 21.90
C LEU A 64 -6.95 9.76 20.63
N VAL A 65 -7.82 9.12 19.86
CA VAL A 65 -8.33 9.64 18.59
C VAL A 65 -9.83 9.90 18.72
N ARG A 66 -10.27 11.08 18.34
CA ARG A 66 -11.67 11.45 18.24
C ARG A 66 -12.02 11.75 16.78
N ARG A 67 -13.04 11.10 16.28
CA ARG A 67 -13.56 11.28 14.93
C ARG A 67 -14.95 11.88 15.00
N ASN A 68 -15.23 12.80 14.10
CA ASN A 68 -16.55 13.38 13.96
C ASN A 68 -17.25 12.75 12.75
N GLU A 69 -18.39 12.09 12.98
CA GLU A 69 -19.15 11.45 11.91
C GLU A 69 -19.69 12.44 10.87
N LYS A 70 -19.92 13.70 11.29
CA LYS A 70 -20.37 14.77 10.38
C LYS A 70 -19.24 15.41 9.58
N ASN A 71 -17.99 15.23 10.03
CA ASN A 71 -16.82 15.75 9.35
C ASN A 71 -15.68 14.72 9.37
N THR A 72 -15.72 13.83 8.40
CA THR A 72 -14.72 12.75 8.25
C THR A 72 -13.37 13.23 7.73
N ARG A 73 -13.28 14.52 7.34
CA ARG A 73 -12.03 15.09 6.84
C ARG A 73 -11.09 15.60 7.93
N MET A 74 -11.47 15.46 9.19
CA MET A 74 -10.61 15.84 10.32
C MET A 74 -10.73 14.86 11.47
N ILE A 75 -9.67 14.75 12.23
CA ILE A 75 -9.63 14.05 13.52
C ILE A 75 -9.00 14.93 14.57
N GLU A 76 -9.39 14.75 15.82
CA GLU A 76 -8.63 15.24 16.96
C GLU A 76 -7.80 14.10 17.54
N LEU A 77 -6.55 14.37 17.83
CA LEU A 77 -5.59 13.40 18.34
C LEU A 77 -4.89 13.96 19.57
N ASP A 78 -4.96 13.22 20.68
CA ASP A 78 -4.21 13.53 21.90
C ASP A 78 -2.96 12.65 21.94
N TRP A 79 -1.80 13.28 21.90
CA TRP A 79 -0.50 12.65 21.98
C TRP A 79 0.39 13.35 23.00
N GLN A 80 0.92 12.61 23.97
CA GLN A 80 1.79 13.14 25.03
C GLN A 80 1.18 14.35 25.74
N GLY A 81 -0.12 14.27 26.06
CA GLY A 81 -0.85 15.35 26.74
C GLY A 81 -1.18 16.58 25.89
N LYS A 82 -0.88 16.54 24.60
CA LYS A 82 -1.18 17.64 23.68
C LYS A 82 -2.25 17.22 22.68
N ARG A 83 -3.34 18.01 22.62
CA ARG A 83 -4.38 17.84 21.60
C ARG A 83 -3.98 18.52 20.32
N ARG A 84 -4.19 17.84 19.20
CA ARG A 84 -3.93 18.31 17.84
C ARG A 84 -5.12 18.01 16.95
N THR A 85 -5.39 18.89 16.02
CA THR A 85 -6.34 18.66 14.93
C THR A 85 -5.57 18.30 13.67
N LEU A 86 -5.86 17.12 13.12
CA LEU A 86 -5.25 16.65 11.89
C LEU A 86 -6.30 16.65 10.79
N LEU A 87 -5.92 17.10 9.61
CA LEU A 87 -6.76 17.14 8.42
C LEU A 87 -6.45 15.98 7.50
N ARG A 88 -7.48 15.42 6.87
CA ARG A 88 -7.33 14.35 5.89
C ARG A 88 -6.76 14.87 4.58
N TYR A 89 -5.76 14.19 4.08
CA TYR A 89 -5.18 14.38 2.76
C TYR A 89 -5.26 13.09 1.96
N ASP A 90 -5.46 13.24 0.67
CA ASP A 90 -5.44 12.10 -0.25
C ASP A 90 -4.03 11.53 -0.31
N SER A 91 -3.93 10.21 -0.30
CA SER A 91 -2.66 9.50 -0.36
C SER A 91 -2.55 8.69 -1.64
N SER A 92 -1.34 8.51 -2.15
CA SER A 92 -1.08 7.66 -3.31
C SER A 92 -1.40 6.18 -3.07
N SER A 93 -1.37 5.76 -1.81
CA SER A 93 -1.74 4.40 -1.40
C SER A 93 -3.26 4.21 -1.21
N GLY A 94 -4.04 5.29 -1.23
CA GLY A 94 -5.46 5.28 -0.92
C GLY A 94 -5.80 5.14 0.57
N LEU A 95 -4.81 4.95 1.46
CA LEU A 95 -5.04 4.80 2.89
C LEU A 95 -5.48 6.12 3.53
N PRO A 96 -6.38 6.09 4.53
CA PRO A 96 -6.73 7.27 5.31
C PRO A 96 -5.49 7.88 5.98
N ARG A 97 -5.20 9.12 5.62
CA ARG A 97 -4.04 9.86 6.07
C ARG A 97 -4.48 11.22 6.61
N TYR A 98 -4.08 11.53 7.83
CA TYR A 98 -4.41 12.79 8.51
C TYR A 98 -3.12 13.47 8.96
N GLU A 99 -2.98 14.76 8.65
CA GLU A 99 -1.78 15.52 8.96
C GLU A 99 -2.08 16.79 9.75
N ASP A 100 -1.22 17.07 10.73
CA ASP A 100 -0.98 18.39 11.27
C ASP A 100 0.37 18.89 10.73
N ARG A 101 0.31 19.62 9.64
CA ARG A 101 1.52 20.13 8.95
C ARG A 101 2.29 21.14 9.78
N GLN A 102 1.62 21.88 10.65
CA GLN A 102 2.27 22.88 11.52
C GLN A 102 3.15 22.21 12.57
N ASN A 103 2.67 21.14 13.17
CA ASN A 103 3.38 20.42 14.22
C ASN A 103 4.13 19.18 13.69
N GLY A 104 4.00 18.85 12.41
CA GLY A 104 4.68 17.74 11.78
C GLY A 104 4.20 16.38 12.27
N LEU A 105 2.90 16.22 12.55
CA LEU A 105 2.29 14.95 12.89
C LEU A 105 1.53 14.36 11.71
N LEU A 106 1.62 13.06 11.56
CA LEU A 106 0.95 12.28 10.55
C LEU A 106 0.34 11.03 11.19
N TRP A 107 -0.96 10.85 11.05
CA TRP A 107 -1.68 9.64 11.44
C TRP A 107 -2.12 8.89 10.19
N ILE A 108 -1.82 7.61 10.11
CA ILE A 108 -2.22 6.74 9.00
C ILE A 108 -3.02 5.57 9.57
N ASP A 109 -4.18 5.33 8.99
CA ASP A 109 -5.01 4.17 9.31
C ASP A 109 -4.81 3.08 8.27
N LEU A 110 -4.45 1.89 8.74
CA LEU A 110 -4.47 0.66 7.97
C LEU A 110 -5.65 -0.20 8.46
N PRO A 111 -6.10 -1.19 7.69
CA PRO A 111 -7.25 -2.02 8.09
C PRO A 111 -7.07 -2.76 9.41
N TRP A 112 -5.84 -3.03 9.83
CA TRP A 112 -5.53 -3.84 11.02
C TRP A 112 -4.78 -3.09 12.11
N LYS A 113 -4.30 -1.89 11.85
CA LYS A 113 -3.56 -1.04 12.81
C LYS A 113 -3.53 0.39 12.35
N SER A 114 -3.10 1.28 13.23
CA SER A 114 -2.77 2.65 12.87
C SER A 114 -1.35 3.00 13.30
N VAL A 115 -0.81 4.07 12.72
CA VAL A 115 0.56 4.54 12.99
C VAL A 115 0.57 6.04 13.14
N LEU A 116 1.19 6.54 14.20
CA LEU A 116 1.53 7.95 14.36
C LEU A 116 2.98 8.16 13.96
N MET A 117 3.23 9.11 13.08
CA MET A 117 4.55 9.39 12.53
C MET A 117 4.92 10.86 12.67
N ASN A 118 6.21 11.11 12.70
CA ASN A 118 6.74 12.45 12.44
C ASN A 118 6.71 12.69 10.92
N ALA A 119 5.88 13.63 10.46
CA ALA A 119 5.70 13.90 9.04
C ALA A 119 6.95 14.50 8.36
N ARG A 120 7.87 15.11 9.15
CA ARG A 120 9.09 15.73 8.62
C ARG A 120 10.22 14.74 8.42
N THR A 121 10.32 13.73 9.31
CA THR A 121 11.42 12.75 9.28
C THR A 121 10.98 11.39 8.74
N GLY A 122 9.67 11.13 8.66
CA GLY A 122 9.13 9.83 8.29
C GLY A 122 9.28 8.75 9.37
N GLN A 123 9.72 9.11 10.58
CA GLN A 123 9.92 8.16 11.67
C GLN A 123 8.62 7.89 12.43
N PRO A 124 8.33 6.64 12.82
CA PRO A 124 7.19 6.32 13.65
C PRO A 124 7.39 6.85 15.08
N LEU A 125 6.39 7.57 15.59
CA LEU A 125 6.29 8.03 16.97
C LEU A 125 5.55 7.00 17.82
N ALA A 126 4.52 6.37 17.28
CA ALA A 126 3.80 5.24 17.84
C ALA A 126 3.34 4.31 16.73
N ASN A 127 3.63 3.04 16.84
CA ASN A 127 3.33 2.02 15.84
C ASN A 127 2.49 0.90 16.45
N GLU A 128 1.95 0.01 15.60
CA GLU A 128 1.05 -1.09 16.02
C GLU A 128 -0.13 -0.62 16.87
N CYS A 129 -0.66 0.57 16.59
CA CYS A 129 -1.76 1.15 17.33
C CYS A 129 -3.07 0.46 16.98
N LYS A 130 -3.76 -0.07 17.96
CA LYS A 130 -5.05 -0.77 17.82
C LYS A 130 -6.05 -0.19 18.80
N LEU A 131 -7.28 0.01 18.31
CA LEU A 131 -8.38 0.45 19.14
C LEU A 131 -8.71 -0.64 20.16
N SER A 132 -8.93 -0.23 21.41
CA SER A 132 -9.34 -1.12 22.51
C SER A 132 -10.80 -1.51 22.36
#